data_3c459fad057dc292e6618d5353d6e789
#
_entry.id   3c459fad057dc292e6618d5353d6e789
#
_cell.length_a   1.000
_cell.length_b   1.000
_cell.length_c   1.000
_cell.angle_alpha   90.00
_cell.angle_beta   90.00
_cell.angle_gamma   90.00
#
_symmetry.space_group_name_H-M   'P 1'
#
loop_
_entity.id
_entity.type
_entity.pdbx_description
1 polymer ?
#
loop_
_entity_poly.entity_id
_entity_poly.type
_entity_poly.pdbx_seq_one_letter_code
_entity_poly.pdbx_strand_id
1 'polypeptide(L)'
;MKRVATITIAVLALLGIVAASLMAAGCGSSTVSSDAVATVGGTSITSAQFQELMKQAKAQVTSQGTVFPAKGSATYNHYVASIVDYLVQSQVVAKSAGTFGVSVSDKAVSDQVAAIEKQYGGEKKVLAILKQQGMTMALLRQSIKDQKLAQLVAAKVVAKAAVSDAQIKAYWQAHAATLSKQKKTATLAKAKATIRQTLLDQAKQTLWTAWIGQRIKELGVTYAAGYDPAKLVASPSPSASVSPAG
;
A
#
# COMPACT_ATOMS: atom_id res chain seq x y z
N MET A 1 32.84 -11.96 -13.33
CA MET A 1 31.90 -10.86 -13.05
C MET A 1 30.73 -11.46 -12.27
N LYS A 2 30.72 -11.31 -10.94
CA LYS A 2 29.69 -11.84 -10.07
C LYS A 2 28.47 -10.90 -10.17
N ARG A 3 27.36 -11.40 -10.71
CA ARG A 3 26.07 -10.69 -10.70
C ARG A 3 25.62 -10.59 -9.25
N VAL A 4 25.72 -9.40 -8.66
CA VAL A 4 25.08 -9.08 -7.38
C VAL A 4 23.58 -9.07 -7.69
N ALA A 5 22.89 -10.14 -7.34
CA ALA A 5 21.45 -10.17 -7.37
C ALA A 5 20.94 -9.13 -6.37
N THR A 6 20.38 -8.05 -6.89
CA THR A 6 19.72 -7.00 -6.09
C THR A 6 18.50 -7.63 -5.46
N ILE A 7 18.64 -7.99 -4.19
CA ILE A 7 17.57 -8.62 -3.40
C ILE A 7 16.65 -7.47 -2.95
N THR A 8 15.65 -7.20 -3.76
CA THR A 8 14.53 -6.36 -3.37
C THR A 8 13.59 -7.25 -2.55
N ILE A 9 13.69 -7.16 -1.22
CA ILE A 9 12.62 -7.72 -0.38
C ILE A 9 11.37 -6.92 -0.75
N ALA A 10 10.44 -7.58 -1.44
CA ALA A 10 9.20 -7.00 -1.94
C ALA A 10 8.20 -6.70 -0.80
N VAL A 11 8.66 -6.01 0.25
CA VAL A 11 7.81 -5.48 1.32
C VAL A 11 7.14 -4.18 0.88
N LEU A 12 7.68 -3.51 -0.15
CA LEU A 12 7.15 -2.24 -0.70
C LEU A 12 6.40 -2.39 -2.03
N ALA A 13 6.20 -3.61 -2.54
CA ALA A 13 5.48 -3.82 -3.81
C ALA A 13 3.96 -3.54 -3.73
N LEU A 14 3.45 -3.05 -2.60
CA LEU A 14 2.04 -2.65 -2.41
C LEU A 14 1.81 -1.14 -2.46
N LEU A 15 2.82 -0.32 -2.78
CA LEU A 15 2.64 1.12 -3.00
C LEU A 15 2.03 1.47 -4.37
N GLY A 16 1.51 0.50 -5.10
CA GLY A 16 0.70 0.67 -6.30
C GLY A 16 -0.78 0.90 -6.00
N ILE A 17 -1.12 1.61 -4.92
CA ILE A 17 -2.51 1.98 -4.64
C ILE A 17 -2.80 3.30 -5.35
N VAL A 18 -3.64 3.18 -6.37
CA VAL A 18 -4.31 4.31 -7.03
C VAL A 18 -4.94 5.19 -5.95
N ALA A 19 -4.48 6.42 -5.84
CA ALA A 19 -5.08 7.46 -5.02
C ALA A 19 -6.49 7.76 -5.54
N ALA A 20 -7.49 7.05 -5.03
CA ALA A 20 -8.87 7.46 -5.15
C ALA A 20 -9.10 8.58 -4.14
N SER A 21 -9.03 9.81 -4.61
CA SER A 21 -9.34 11.00 -3.82
C SER A 21 -10.79 10.97 -3.38
N LEU A 22 -11.07 10.43 -2.20
CA LEU A 22 -12.38 10.51 -1.55
C LEU A 22 -12.37 11.74 -0.65
N MET A 23 -12.99 12.81 -1.13
CA MET A 23 -13.33 13.96 -0.29
C MET A 23 -14.32 13.50 0.78
N ALA A 24 -13.88 13.32 1.99
CA ALA A 24 -14.73 13.16 3.17
C ALA A 24 -14.66 14.44 3.98
N ALA A 25 -15.65 15.31 3.79
CA ALA A 25 -15.94 16.39 4.73
C ALA A 25 -16.54 15.75 6.00
N GLY A 26 -15.73 15.56 7.02
CA GLY A 26 -16.14 15.10 8.34
C GLY A 26 -15.86 16.21 9.36
N CYS A 27 -16.82 17.06 9.66
CA CYS A 27 -16.79 17.94 10.81
C CYS A 27 -17.05 17.14 12.09
N GLY A 28 -15.98 16.73 12.74
CA GLY A 28 -15.99 16.23 14.11
C GLY A 28 -14.72 16.70 14.78
N SER A 29 -14.83 17.62 15.74
CA SER A 29 -13.69 18.19 16.49
C SER A 29 -13.14 17.15 17.49
N SER A 30 -12.61 16.04 17.01
CA SER A 30 -11.74 15.17 17.79
C SER A 30 -10.31 15.66 17.58
N THR A 31 -9.77 16.35 18.58
CA THR A 31 -8.36 16.76 18.57
C THR A 31 -7.49 15.52 18.51
N VAL A 32 -6.70 15.40 17.45
CA VAL A 32 -5.67 14.37 17.34
C VAL A 32 -4.63 14.67 18.42
N SER A 33 -4.23 13.66 19.21
CA SER A 33 -3.18 13.79 20.22
C SER A 33 -1.90 14.36 19.59
N SER A 34 -1.16 15.17 20.35
CA SER A 34 0.07 15.85 19.89
C SER A 34 1.16 14.90 19.40
N ASP A 35 1.11 13.64 19.82
CA ASP A 35 2.05 12.58 19.45
C ASP A 35 1.52 11.64 18.33
N ALA A 36 0.37 11.97 17.74
CA ALA A 36 -0.25 11.21 16.68
C ALA A 36 -0.30 11.97 15.35
N VAL A 37 -0.24 11.25 14.24
CA VAL A 37 -0.40 11.79 12.87
C VAL A 37 -1.83 11.65 12.36
N ALA A 38 -2.57 10.67 12.89
CA ALA A 38 -3.99 10.46 12.59
C ALA A 38 -4.66 9.64 13.70
N THR A 39 -6.00 9.60 13.68
CA THR A 39 -6.79 8.65 14.46
C THR A 39 -7.75 7.90 13.55
N VAL A 40 -8.01 6.64 13.85
CA VAL A 40 -8.96 5.78 13.14
C VAL A 40 -9.88 5.14 14.15
N GLY A 41 -11.16 5.49 14.14
CA GLY A 41 -12.12 4.97 15.12
C GLY A 41 -11.64 5.15 16.56
N GLY A 42 -11.10 6.32 16.91
CA GLY A 42 -10.57 6.66 18.22
C GLY A 42 -9.19 6.05 18.57
N THR A 43 -8.59 5.25 17.71
CA THR A 43 -7.24 4.71 17.93
C THR A 43 -6.20 5.58 17.22
N SER A 44 -5.21 6.06 17.97
CA SER A 44 -4.13 6.90 17.45
C SER A 44 -3.14 6.10 16.60
N ILE A 45 -2.76 6.68 15.47
CA ILE A 45 -1.58 6.34 14.69
C ILE A 45 -0.48 7.30 15.14
N THR A 46 0.54 6.78 15.80
CA THR A 46 1.54 7.61 16.46
C THR A 46 2.55 8.22 15.49
N SER A 47 3.10 9.37 15.86
CA SER A 47 4.22 9.98 15.16
C SER A 47 5.44 9.05 15.10
N ALA A 48 5.65 8.21 16.12
CA ALA A 48 6.73 7.22 16.13
C ALA A 48 6.57 6.18 15.02
N GLN A 49 5.35 5.64 14.81
CA GLN A 49 5.06 4.71 13.70
C GLN A 49 5.32 5.36 12.34
N PHE A 50 4.87 6.59 12.16
CA PHE A 50 5.11 7.37 10.95
C PHE A 50 6.61 7.60 10.70
N GLN A 51 7.35 8.05 11.71
CA GLN A 51 8.78 8.34 11.59
C GLN A 51 9.60 7.11 11.27
N GLU A 52 9.23 5.94 11.79
CA GLU A 52 9.91 4.68 11.48
C GLU A 52 9.77 4.31 10.01
N LEU A 53 8.56 4.44 9.43
CA LEU A 53 8.34 4.20 8.00
C LEU A 53 9.03 5.27 7.13
N MET A 54 9.03 6.52 7.56
CA MET A 54 9.75 7.60 6.88
C MET A 54 11.25 7.35 6.85
N LYS A 55 11.82 6.86 7.96
CA LYS A 55 13.25 6.46 8.05
C LYS A 55 13.57 5.34 7.06
N GLN A 56 12.69 4.33 6.94
CA GLN A 56 12.85 3.26 5.96
C GLN A 56 12.79 3.79 4.52
N ALA A 57 11.79 4.64 4.20
CA ALA A 57 11.68 5.25 2.88
C ALA A 57 12.95 6.02 2.52
N LYS A 58 13.50 6.79 3.49
CA LYS A 58 14.76 7.50 3.31
C LYS A 58 15.93 6.56 3.09
N ALA A 59 16.07 5.50 3.90
CA ALA A 59 17.13 4.51 3.75
C ALA A 59 17.05 3.80 2.39
N GLN A 60 15.86 3.44 1.93
CA GLN A 60 15.62 2.82 0.64
C GLN A 60 16.08 3.72 -0.53
N VAL A 61 15.68 4.99 -0.52
CA VAL A 61 16.06 5.96 -1.56
C VAL A 61 17.58 6.19 -1.57
N THR A 62 18.18 6.35 -0.38
CA THR A 62 19.62 6.60 -0.23
C THR A 62 20.45 5.38 -0.65
N SER A 63 19.97 4.16 -0.39
CA SER A 63 20.66 2.93 -0.81
C SER A 63 20.73 2.76 -2.33
N GLN A 64 19.84 3.46 -3.06
CA GLN A 64 19.83 3.52 -4.52
C GLN A 64 20.72 4.66 -5.09
N GLY A 65 21.49 5.33 -4.25
CA GLY A 65 22.33 6.46 -4.66
C GLY A 65 21.56 7.75 -4.93
N THR A 66 20.28 7.83 -4.55
CA THR A 66 19.43 8.99 -4.79
C THR A 66 19.31 9.83 -3.50
N VAL A 67 19.29 11.15 -3.64
CA VAL A 67 19.06 12.05 -2.51
C VAL A 67 17.58 12.03 -2.14
N PHE A 68 17.27 11.87 -0.84
CA PHE A 68 15.90 11.91 -0.38
C PHE A 68 15.30 13.32 -0.55
N PRO A 69 14.05 13.45 -1.00
CA PRO A 69 13.44 14.75 -1.29
C PRO A 69 13.44 15.69 -0.08
N ALA A 70 13.64 16.99 -0.35
CA ALA A 70 13.59 18.02 0.69
C ALA A 70 12.19 18.13 1.30
N LYS A 71 12.11 18.36 2.62
CA LYS A 71 10.86 18.56 3.34
C LYS A 71 10.06 19.69 2.68
N GLY A 72 8.77 19.46 2.45
CA GLY A 72 7.84 20.40 1.82
C GLY A 72 7.84 20.37 0.29
N SER A 73 8.75 19.62 -0.38
CA SER A 73 8.65 19.40 -1.82
C SER A 73 7.46 18.50 -2.15
N ALA A 74 6.93 18.58 -3.39
CA ALA A 74 5.83 17.74 -3.83
C ALA A 74 6.14 16.25 -3.66
N THR A 75 7.36 15.82 -4.02
CA THR A 75 7.80 14.44 -3.86
C THR A 75 7.88 14.03 -2.38
N TYR A 76 8.36 14.90 -1.49
CA TYR A 76 8.34 14.64 -0.05
C TYR A 76 6.90 14.48 0.46
N ASN A 77 6.00 15.37 0.04
CA ASN A 77 4.59 15.31 0.41
C ASN A 77 3.90 14.03 -0.07
N HIS A 78 4.29 13.51 -1.25
CA HIS A 78 3.84 12.18 -1.71
C HIS A 78 4.31 11.05 -0.79
N TYR A 79 5.54 11.08 -0.26
CA TYR A 79 5.99 10.09 0.73
C TYR A 79 5.17 10.18 2.02
N VAL A 80 4.95 11.42 2.52
CA VAL A 80 4.12 11.61 3.73
C VAL A 80 2.71 11.07 3.51
N ALA A 81 2.06 11.46 2.42
CA ALA A 81 0.71 11.02 2.08
C ALA A 81 0.62 9.48 1.99
N SER A 82 1.55 8.86 1.25
CA SER A 82 1.56 7.40 1.07
C SER A 82 1.76 6.63 2.37
N ILE A 83 2.64 7.13 3.26
CA ILE A 83 2.89 6.50 4.57
C ILE A 83 1.66 6.64 5.48
N VAL A 84 1.04 7.82 5.50
CA VAL A 84 -0.18 8.05 6.30
C VAL A 84 -1.32 7.17 5.78
N ASP A 85 -1.54 7.12 4.48
CA ASP A 85 -2.54 6.25 3.86
C ASP A 85 -2.33 4.78 4.20
N TYR A 86 -1.09 4.30 4.13
CA TYR A 86 -0.75 2.93 4.52
C TYR A 86 -1.09 2.66 5.99
N LEU A 87 -0.71 3.56 6.90
CA LEU A 87 -0.97 3.40 8.33
C LEU A 87 -2.47 3.43 8.63
N VAL A 88 -3.21 4.34 8.01
CA VAL A 88 -4.68 4.42 8.13
C VAL A 88 -5.33 3.14 7.62
N GLN A 89 -4.96 2.66 6.45
CA GLN A 89 -5.52 1.42 5.89
C GLN A 89 -5.18 0.21 6.75
N SER A 90 -3.94 0.09 7.25
CA SER A 90 -3.55 -0.98 8.18
C SER A 90 -4.41 -0.95 9.45
N GLN A 91 -4.66 0.23 10.01
CA GLN A 91 -5.48 0.38 11.21
C GLN A 91 -6.96 0.07 10.92
N VAL A 92 -7.49 0.47 9.75
CA VAL A 92 -8.85 0.12 9.28
C VAL A 92 -9.00 -1.40 9.19
N VAL A 93 -8.03 -2.07 8.57
CA VAL A 93 -8.02 -3.53 8.44
C VAL A 93 -7.96 -4.19 9.82
N ALA A 94 -7.07 -3.74 10.69
CA ALA A 94 -6.92 -4.29 12.05
C ALA A 94 -8.22 -4.18 12.86
N LYS A 95 -8.88 -3.01 12.83
CA LYS A 95 -10.17 -2.81 13.50
C LYS A 95 -11.31 -3.64 12.90
N SER A 96 -11.24 -3.94 11.61
CA SER A 96 -12.28 -4.70 10.91
C SER A 96 -12.07 -6.21 10.96
N ALA A 97 -10.90 -6.70 11.36
CA ALA A 97 -10.57 -8.13 11.35
C ALA A 97 -11.53 -8.95 12.19
N GLY A 98 -11.90 -8.45 13.39
CA GLY A 98 -12.86 -9.11 14.28
C GLY A 98 -14.24 -9.32 13.65
N THR A 99 -14.72 -8.39 12.82
CA THR A 99 -16.02 -8.52 12.14
C THR A 99 -16.04 -9.65 11.11
N PHE A 100 -14.87 -10.06 10.62
CA PHE A 100 -14.70 -11.20 9.70
C PHE A 100 -14.27 -12.49 10.41
N GLY A 101 -14.09 -12.47 11.74
CA GLY A 101 -13.60 -13.60 12.49
C GLY A 101 -12.19 -14.04 12.10
N VAL A 102 -11.34 -13.11 11.66
CA VAL A 102 -9.96 -13.40 11.23
C VAL A 102 -8.94 -12.81 12.18
N SER A 103 -7.87 -13.56 12.41
CA SER A 103 -6.72 -13.15 13.21
C SER A 103 -5.44 -13.78 12.67
N VAL A 104 -4.31 -13.23 13.05
CA VAL A 104 -2.97 -13.77 12.71
C VAL A 104 -2.29 -14.16 14.01
N SER A 105 -1.98 -15.45 14.16
CA SER A 105 -1.28 -15.96 15.34
C SER A 105 0.20 -15.61 15.30
N ASP A 106 0.83 -15.50 16.47
CA ASP A 106 2.28 -15.26 16.58
C ASP A 106 3.09 -16.41 15.97
N LYS A 107 2.55 -17.65 16.04
CA LYS A 107 3.12 -18.80 15.34
C LYS A 107 3.18 -18.58 13.83
N ALA A 108 2.10 -18.10 13.20
CA ALA A 108 2.08 -17.83 11.76
C ALA A 108 3.07 -16.74 11.34
N VAL A 109 3.33 -15.77 12.22
CA VAL A 109 4.37 -14.75 12.02
C VAL A 109 5.77 -15.37 12.15
N SER A 110 6.00 -16.17 13.20
CA SER A 110 7.28 -16.82 13.45
C SER A 110 7.64 -17.81 12.34
N ASP A 111 6.68 -18.60 11.85
CA ASP A 111 6.89 -19.51 10.72
C ASP A 111 7.31 -18.74 9.45
N GLN A 112 6.73 -17.57 9.21
CA GLN A 112 7.10 -16.73 8.07
C GLN A 112 8.50 -16.12 8.22
N VAL A 113 8.88 -15.70 9.43
CA VAL A 113 10.24 -15.22 9.72
C VAL A 113 11.25 -16.34 9.48
N ALA A 114 10.99 -17.55 9.99
CA ALA A 114 11.87 -18.71 9.78
C ALA A 114 12.00 -19.07 8.29
N ALA A 115 10.93 -18.95 7.50
CA ALA A 115 10.98 -19.14 6.06
C ALA A 115 11.87 -18.09 5.37
N ILE A 116 11.78 -16.83 5.77
CA ILE A 116 12.64 -15.75 5.29
C ILE A 116 14.10 -16.03 5.68
N GLU A 117 14.37 -16.39 6.93
CA GLU A 117 15.71 -16.73 7.40
C GLU A 117 16.32 -17.88 6.59
N LYS A 118 15.55 -18.94 6.35
CA LYS A 118 15.96 -20.08 5.51
C LYS A 118 16.29 -19.62 4.08
N GLN A 119 15.45 -18.78 3.49
CA GLN A 119 15.63 -18.28 2.13
C GLN A 119 16.90 -17.43 1.98
N TYR A 120 17.22 -16.60 2.98
CA TYR A 120 18.35 -15.67 2.95
C TYR A 120 19.60 -16.20 3.63
N GLY A 121 19.59 -17.45 4.09
CA GLY A 121 20.77 -18.13 4.64
C GLY A 121 21.04 -17.85 6.11
N GLY A 122 19.98 -17.65 6.89
CA GLY A 122 19.97 -17.59 8.35
C GLY A 122 19.74 -16.19 8.94
N GLU A 123 19.39 -16.18 10.22
CA GLU A 123 19.04 -14.98 10.98
C GLU A 123 20.07 -13.86 10.83
N LYS A 124 21.38 -14.17 10.98
CA LYS A 124 22.46 -13.17 10.88
C LYS A 124 22.44 -12.40 9.56
N LYS A 125 22.15 -13.09 8.45
CA LYS A 125 22.08 -12.44 7.14
C LYS A 125 20.82 -11.58 7.01
N VAL A 126 19.70 -12.06 7.53
CA VAL A 126 18.45 -11.27 7.57
C VAL A 126 18.65 -10.01 8.40
N LEU A 127 19.23 -10.09 9.59
CA LEU A 127 19.54 -8.92 10.44
C LEU A 127 20.45 -7.91 9.72
N ALA A 128 21.47 -8.37 8.99
CA ALA A 128 22.34 -7.49 8.22
C ALA A 128 21.57 -6.76 7.10
N ILE A 129 20.69 -7.45 6.38
CA ILE A 129 19.84 -6.87 5.34
C ILE A 129 18.86 -5.85 5.94
N LEU A 130 18.20 -6.21 7.04
CA LEU A 130 17.26 -5.31 7.73
C LEU A 130 17.97 -4.03 8.19
N LYS A 131 19.15 -4.16 8.79
CA LYS A 131 19.97 -3.01 9.22
C LYS A 131 20.31 -2.09 8.04
N GLN A 132 20.71 -2.66 6.90
CA GLN A 132 21.00 -1.89 5.68
C GLN A 132 19.75 -1.14 5.16
N GLN A 133 18.58 -1.70 5.37
CA GLN A 133 17.28 -1.10 4.97
C GLN A 133 16.69 -0.19 6.06
N GLY A 134 17.40 0.04 7.17
CA GLY A 134 16.88 0.83 8.30
C GLY A 134 15.74 0.16 9.05
N MET A 135 15.60 -1.16 8.94
CA MET A 135 14.51 -1.96 9.51
C MET A 135 14.98 -2.77 10.71
N THR A 136 14.09 -3.04 11.65
CA THR A 136 14.31 -3.94 12.79
C THR A 136 13.58 -5.27 12.61
N MET A 137 13.98 -6.31 13.36
CA MET A 137 13.24 -7.58 13.39
C MET A 137 11.80 -7.40 13.91
N ALA A 138 11.61 -6.53 14.89
CA ALA A 138 10.27 -6.22 15.43
C ALA A 138 9.37 -5.65 14.33
N LEU A 139 9.90 -4.74 13.53
CA LEU A 139 9.17 -4.12 12.42
C LEU A 139 8.90 -5.11 11.29
N LEU A 140 9.84 -6.01 10.98
CA LEU A 140 9.60 -7.11 10.04
C LEU A 140 8.44 -7.99 10.50
N ARG A 141 8.42 -8.38 11.80
CA ARG A 141 7.33 -9.18 12.38
C ARG A 141 5.99 -8.45 12.30
N GLN A 142 5.97 -7.17 12.62
CA GLN A 142 4.75 -6.36 12.52
C GLN A 142 4.26 -6.28 11.07
N SER A 143 5.15 -6.00 10.11
CA SER A 143 4.81 -5.96 8.68
C SER A 143 4.24 -7.29 8.17
N ILE A 144 4.82 -8.42 8.60
CA ILE A 144 4.31 -9.76 8.28
C ILE A 144 2.90 -9.95 8.84
N LYS A 145 2.67 -9.55 10.10
CA LYS A 145 1.36 -9.64 10.75
C LYS A 145 0.31 -8.82 10.01
N ASP A 146 0.63 -7.56 9.71
CA ASP A 146 -0.26 -6.64 9.01
C ASP A 146 -0.58 -7.14 7.59
N GLN A 147 0.43 -7.62 6.86
CA GLN A 147 0.24 -8.17 5.52
C GLN A 147 -0.65 -9.42 5.53
N LYS A 148 -0.40 -10.37 6.44
CA LYS A 148 -1.23 -11.57 6.57
C LYS A 148 -2.67 -11.22 6.97
N LEU A 149 -2.84 -10.28 7.89
CA LEU A 149 -4.17 -9.82 8.31
C LEU A 149 -4.91 -9.16 7.14
N ALA A 150 -4.25 -8.29 6.39
CA ALA A 150 -4.81 -7.67 5.20
C ALA A 150 -5.21 -8.72 4.15
N GLN A 151 -4.40 -9.75 3.92
CA GLN A 151 -4.74 -10.85 3.01
C GLN A 151 -5.99 -11.61 3.46
N LEU A 152 -6.11 -11.93 4.76
CA LEU A 152 -7.26 -12.63 5.31
C LEU A 152 -8.55 -11.80 5.21
N VAL A 153 -8.48 -10.52 5.56
CA VAL A 153 -9.62 -9.59 5.44
C VAL A 153 -9.99 -9.40 3.96
N ALA A 154 -9.00 -9.17 3.09
CA ALA A 154 -9.24 -9.01 1.65
C ALA A 154 -9.92 -10.25 1.06
N ALA A 155 -9.49 -11.46 1.41
CA ALA A 155 -10.13 -12.70 0.95
C ALA A 155 -11.62 -12.75 1.30
N LYS A 156 -12.01 -12.25 2.47
CA LYS A 156 -13.43 -12.15 2.87
C LYS A 156 -14.19 -11.07 2.11
N VAL A 157 -13.58 -9.90 1.96
CA VAL A 157 -14.18 -8.76 1.24
C VAL A 157 -14.45 -9.09 -0.22
N VAL A 158 -13.46 -9.70 -0.89
CA VAL A 158 -13.54 -9.98 -2.33
C VAL A 158 -14.12 -11.35 -2.66
N ALA A 159 -14.59 -12.10 -1.67
CA ALA A 159 -15.13 -13.46 -1.88
C ALA A 159 -16.29 -13.52 -2.89
N LYS A 160 -17.03 -12.43 -3.03
CA LYS A 160 -18.17 -12.33 -3.97
C LYS A 160 -17.78 -11.80 -5.35
N ALA A 161 -16.48 -11.55 -5.60
CA ALA A 161 -16.04 -11.10 -6.92
C ALA A 161 -16.32 -12.19 -7.95
N ALA A 162 -17.03 -11.83 -9.00
CA ALA A 162 -17.41 -12.73 -10.09
C ALA A 162 -17.30 -12.01 -11.43
N VAL A 163 -17.07 -12.76 -12.48
CA VAL A 163 -16.99 -12.28 -13.86
C VAL A 163 -17.87 -13.15 -14.75
N SER A 164 -18.84 -12.54 -15.42
CA SER A 164 -19.73 -13.19 -16.34
C SER A 164 -19.09 -13.40 -17.72
N ASP A 165 -19.60 -14.36 -18.49
CA ASP A 165 -19.15 -14.57 -19.87
C ASP A 165 -19.54 -13.37 -20.77
N ALA A 166 -20.59 -12.63 -20.44
CA ALA A 166 -20.95 -11.40 -21.14
C ALA A 166 -19.88 -10.32 -20.99
N GLN A 167 -19.33 -10.13 -19.77
CA GLN A 167 -18.22 -9.21 -19.51
C GLN A 167 -16.95 -9.62 -20.27
N ILE A 168 -16.64 -10.93 -20.31
CA ILE A 168 -15.49 -11.44 -21.06
C ILE A 168 -15.65 -11.16 -22.54
N LYS A 169 -16.86 -11.39 -23.10
CA LYS A 169 -17.15 -11.10 -24.51
C LYS A 169 -17.05 -9.62 -24.82
N ALA A 170 -17.60 -8.75 -23.97
CA ALA A 170 -17.51 -7.30 -24.13
C ALA A 170 -16.06 -6.81 -24.08
N TYR A 171 -15.26 -7.30 -23.12
CA TYR A 171 -13.84 -6.98 -23.04
C TYR A 171 -13.09 -7.40 -24.30
N TRP A 172 -13.34 -8.63 -24.79
CA TRP A 172 -12.75 -9.11 -26.05
C TRP A 172 -13.12 -8.20 -27.22
N GLN A 173 -14.39 -7.84 -27.38
CA GLN A 173 -14.83 -6.95 -28.47
C GLN A 173 -14.12 -5.59 -28.44
N ALA A 174 -13.94 -5.01 -27.26
CA ALA A 174 -13.26 -3.73 -27.10
C ALA A 174 -11.75 -3.79 -27.36
N HIS A 175 -11.09 -4.94 -27.13
CA HIS A 175 -9.63 -5.07 -27.13
C HIS A 175 -9.08 -6.07 -28.17
N ALA A 176 -9.93 -6.67 -29.01
CA ALA A 176 -9.54 -7.72 -29.95
C ALA A 176 -8.44 -7.27 -30.92
N ALA A 177 -8.51 -6.04 -31.42
CA ALA A 177 -7.51 -5.47 -32.31
C ALA A 177 -6.13 -5.39 -31.68
N THR A 178 -6.03 -5.03 -30.41
CA THR A 178 -4.76 -4.96 -29.66
C THR A 178 -4.24 -6.34 -29.31
N LEU A 179 -5.12 -7.21 -28.82
CA LEU A 179 -4.77 -8.58 -28.43
C LEU A 179 -4.35 -9.45 -29.62
N SER A 180 -4.97 -9.26 -30.79
CA SER A 180 -4.61 -9.97 -32.03
C SER A 180 -3.29 -9.47 -32.62
N LYS A 181 -2.96 -8.19 -32.49
CA LYS A 181 -1.65 -7.64 -32.89
C LYS A 181 -0.50 -8.22 -32.05
N GLN A 182 -0.73 -8.42 -30.75
CA GLN A 182 0.28 -8.99 -29.82
C GLN A 182 0.48 -10.51 -30.04
N LYS A 183 -0.56 -11.23 -30.44
CA LYS A 183 -0.50 -12.67 -30.75
C LYS A 183 -1.30 -12.95 -32.01
N LYS A 184 -0.59 -13.13 -33.14
CA LYS A 184 -1.16 -13.32 -34.50
C LYS A 184 -2.27 -14.38 -34.65
N THR A 185 -2.55 -15.18 -33.61
CA THR A 185 -3.54 -16.26 -33.57
C THR A 185 -4.48 -16.18 -32.38
N ALA A 186 -4.63 -14.98 -31.75
CA ALA A 186 -5.52 -14.85 -30.61
C ALA A 186 -6.98 -14.97 -31.03
N THR A 187 -7.69 -15.90 -30.44
CA THR A 187 -9.15 -16.06 -30.55
C THR A 187 -9.76 -15.86 -29.17
N LEU A 188 -11.07 -15.50 -29.10
CA LEU A 188 -11.76 -15.39 -27.81
C LEU A 188 -11.61 -16.66 -26.98
N ALA A 189 -11.68 -17.84 -27.59
CA ALA A 189 -11.54 -19.12 -26.88
C ALA A 189 -10.19 -19.23 -26.18
N LYS A 190 -9.09 -18.85 -26.86
CA LYS A 190 -7.72 -18.88 -26.31
C LYS A 190 -7.49 -17.78 -25.28
N ALA A 191 -8.12 -16.62 -25.42
CA ALA A 191 -7.96 -15.48 -24.52
C ALA A 191 -8.90 -15.51 -23.31
N LYS A 192 -9.97 -16.31 -23.34
CA LYS A 192 -11.06 -16.33 -22.35
C LYS A 192 -10.55 -16.46 -20.90
N ALA A 193 -9.63 -17.37 -20.64
CA ALA A 193 -9.10 -17.60 -19.29
C ALA A 193 -8.31 -16.37 -18.78
N THR A 194 -7.45 -15.81 -19.63
CA THR A 194 -6.65 -14.61 -19.30
C THR A 194 -7.54 -13.39 -19.07
N ILE A 195 -8.53 -13.17 -19.95
CA ILE A 195 -9.49 -12.07 -19.82
C ILE A 195 -10.30 -12.24 -18.52
N ARG A 196 -10.79 -13.45 -18.22
CA ARG A 196 -11.50 -13.73 -16.96
C ARG A 196 -10.65 -13.37 -15.76
N GLN A 197 -9.38 -13.79 -15.75
CA GLN A 197 -8.46 -13.48 -14.63
C GLN A 197 -8.27 -11.97 -14.50
N THR A 198 -7.99 -11.26 -15.60
CA THR A 198 -7.83 -9.81 -15.61
C THR A 198 -9.06 -9.09 -15.04
N LEU A 199 -10.24 -9.44 -15.53
CA LEU A 199 -11.49 -8.85 -15.05
C LEU A 199 -11.80 -9.20 -13.59
N LEU A 200 -11.47 -10.43 -13.17
CA LEU A 200 -11.64 -10.85 -11.78
C LEU A 200 -10.70 -10.07 -10.84
N ASP A 201 -9.46 -9.84 -11.25
CA ASP A 201 -8.51 -9.05 -10.46
C ASP A 201 -8.95 -7.58 -10.38
N GLN A 202 -9.48 -7.02 -11.47
CA GLN A 202 -10.08 -5.69 -11.46
C GLN A 202 -11.31 -5.62 -10.54
N ALA A 203 -12.21 -6.60 -10.61
CA ALA A 203 -13.39 -6.67 -9.75
C ALA A 203 -12.99 -6.77 -8.26
N LYS A 204 -12.00 -7.59 -7.92
CA LYS A 204 -11.45 -7.70 -6.57
C LYS A 204 -10.86 -6.38 -6.10
N GLN A 205 -10.08 -5.71 -6.94
CA GLN A 205 -9.49 -4.42 -6.62
C GLN A 205 -10.57 -3.36 -6.37
N THR A 206 -11.62 -3.32 -7.21
CA THR A 206 -12.74 -2.40 -7.04
C THR A 206 -13.48 -2.64 -5.72
N LEU A 207 -13.79 -3.91 -5.40
CA LEU A 207 -14.45 -4.28 -4.15
C LEU A 207 -13.60 -3.90 -2.93
N TRP A 208 -12.30 -4.17 -2.98
CA TRP A 208 -11.37 -3.81 -1.91
C TRP A 208 -11.32 -2.30 -1.69
N THR A 209 -11.13 -1.53 -2.75
CA THR A 209 -11.03 -0.06 -2.66
C THR A 209 -12.34 0.55 -2.15
N ALA A 210 -13.48 0.07 -2.65
CA ALA A 210 -14.80 0.53 -2.18
C ALA A 210 -15.00 0.21 -0.69
N TRP A 211 -14.64 -1.00 -0.27
CA TRP A 211 -14.74 -1.43 1.13
C TRP A 211 -13.85 -0.59 2.05
N ILE A 212 -12.58 -0.38 1.70
CA ILE A 212 -11.67 0.47 2.48
C ILE A 212 -12.25 1.89 2.61
N GLY A 213 -12.71 2.49 1.50
CA GLY A 213 -13.29 3.83 1.51
C GLY A 213 -14.55 3.93 2.39
N GLN A 214 -15.40 2.90 2.37
CA GLN A 214 -16.56 2.82 3.24
C GLN A 214 -16.14 2.69 4.72
N ARG A 215 -15.19 1.80 5.04
CA ARG A 215 -14.73 1.59 6.42
C ARG A 215 -14.03 2.82 6.99
N ILE A 216 -13.27 3.57 6.18
CA ILE A 216 -12.68 4.86 6.58
C ILE A 216 -13.77 5.83 7.04
N LYS A 217 -14.88 5.94 6.28
CA LYS A 217 -16.02 6.80 6.64
C LYS A 217 -16.72 6.32 7.92
N GLU A 218 -16.99 5.03 8.03
CA GLU A 218 -17.69 4.44 9.18
C GLU A 218 -16.89 4.53 10.49
N LEU A 219 -15.59 4.32 10.43
CA LEU A 219 -14.72 4.39 11.59
C LEU A 219 -14.42 5.84 12.01
N GLY A 220 -14.54 6.78 11.09
CA GLY A 220 -14.12 8.16 11.30
C GLY A 220 -12.60 8.28 11.37
N VAL A 221 -12.00 8.92 10.37
CA VAL A 221 -10.57 9.20 10.34
C VAL A 221 -10.35 10.69 10.48
N THR A 222 -9.47 11.06 11.43
CA THR A 222 -9.04 12.45 11.58
C THR A 222 -7.52 12.53 11.47
N TYR A 223 -7.03 13.58 10.82
CA TYR A 223 -5.60 13.77 10.58
C TYR A 223 -5.07 14.95 11.40
N ALA A 224 -3.88 14.83 11.93
CA ALA A 224 -3.16 15.96 12.49
C ALA A 224 -2.80 16.98 11.37
N ALA A 225 -2.57 18.23 11.77
CA ALA A 225 -2.17 19.27 10.82
C ALA A 225 -0.91 18.85 10.04
N GLY A 226 -0.96 18.94 8.70
CA GLY A 226 0.15 18.56 7.83
C GLY A 226 0.25 17.06 7.50
N TYR A 227 -0.73 16.24 7.91
CA TYR A 227 -0.74 14.81 7.62
C TYR A 227 -1.96 14.32 6.84
N ASP A 228 -2.84 15.23 6.42
CA ASP A 228 -3.98 14.86 5.55
C ASP A 228 -3.50 14.55 4.13
N PRO A 229 -3.59 13.28 3.67
CA PRO A 229 -3.08 12.88 2.37
C PRO A 229 -3.69 13.68 1.21
N ALA A 230 -4.99 13.99 1.28
CA ALA A 230 -5.67 14.72 0.23
C ALA A 230 -5.13 16.15 0.09
N LYS A 231 -4.82 16.81 1.21
CA LYS A 231 -4.25 18.17 1.22
C LYS A 231 -2.78 18.18 0.78
N LEU A 232 -2.02 17.13 1.14
CA LEU A 232 -0.60 17.03 0.79
C LEU A 232 -0.37 16.89 -0.71
N VAL A 233 -1.22 16.12 -1.41
CA VAL A 233 -1.08 15.90 -2.85
C VAL A 233 -1.80 16.96 -3.69
N ALA A 234 -2.78 17.68 -3.12
CA ALA A 234 -3.48 18.77 -3.79
C ALA A 234 -2.68 20.10 -3.78
N SER A 235 -1.65 20.22 -2.91
CA SER A 235 -0.84 21.45 -2.85
C SER A 235 0.02 21.55 -4.12
N PRO A 236 -0.17 22.61 -4.96
CA PRO A 236 0.76 22.87 -6.06
C PRO A 236 2.14 23.12 -5.45
N SER A 237 3.19 22.53 -6.03
CA SER A 237 4.57 22.91 -5.73
C SER A 237 4.69 24.44 -5.76
N PRO A 238 5.34 25.07 -4.77
CA PRO A 238 5.69 26.47 -4.92
C PRO A 238 6.53 26.58 -6.20
N SER A 239 5.94 27.13 -7.25
CA SER A 239 6.67 27.53 -8.45
C SER A 239 7.81 28.41 -7.95
N ALA A 240 9.06 27.98 -8.17
CA ALA A 240 10.19 28.87 -8.00
C ALA A 240 9.88 30.08 -8.86
N SER A 241 9.53 31.19 -8.22
CA SER A 241 9.43 32.48 -8.87
C SER A 241 10.83 32.82 -9.34
N VAL A 242 11.11 32.53 -10.61
CA VAL A 242 12.26 33.08 -11.31
C VAL A 242 11.95 34.56 -11.42
N SER A 243 12.51 35.37 -10.50
CA SER A 243 12.58 36.82 -10.70
C SER A 243 13.33 37.06 -11.98
N PRO A 244 12.78 37.77 -12.96
CA PRO A 244 13.58 38.25 -14.05
C PRO A 244 14.56 39.28 -13.49
N ALA A 245 15.85 38.98 -13.62
CA ALA A 245 16.90 39.96 -13.40
C ALA A 245 16.74 41.04 -14.47
N GLY A 246 16.45 42.26 -14.00
CA GLY A 246 16.54 43.48 -14.78
C GLY A 246 18.01 43.91 -15.03
#